data_e348935e74cd1a25b8cca49eb1e979ea
#
_entry.id   e348935e74cd1a25b8cca49eb1e979ea
#
_cell.length_a   1.000
_cell.length_b   1.000
_cell.length_c   1.000
_cell.angle_alpha   90.00
_cell.angle_beta   90.00
_cell.angle_gamma   90.00
#
_symmetry.space_group_name_H-M   'P 1'
#
loop_
_entity.id
_entity.type
_entity.pdbx_description
1 polymer ?
#
loop_
_entity_poly.entity_id
_entity_poly.type
_entity_poly.pdbx_seq_one_letter_code
_entity_poly.pdbx_strand_id
1 'polypeptide(L)'
;MARGGERRILLLLALASIPFAYVNTLFTQTVSFAADDFGRSDSDIGFGAAIVRWGVLIVPPIALLADRVGRRTVLLAAAWASPVLAAVGALAPNYEWLVASQAIARPLALVINVMILVILTEEMSSESRARSLGYVAIASSVGAGAAVAALPLADTADGAWRLLYVLSLAWLPVAFVLQKNVRETARFVRVQTIADVARTAKMSRSRFTTQI
;
A
#
# COMPACT_ATOMS: atom_id res chain seq x y z
N MET A 1 -17.74 -23.92 -6.42
CA MET A 1 -16.35 -23.52 -6.05
C MET A 1 -16.19 -22.02 -5.73
N ALA A 2 -17.15 -21.16 -6.08
CA ALA A 2 -17.00 -19.69 -5.98
C ALA A 2 -16.90 -19.11 -4.56
N ARG A 3 -17.78 -19.47 -3.62
CA ARG A 3 -17.87 -18.81 -2.31
C ARG A 3 -16.65 -18.95 -1.40
N GLY A 4 -15.94 -20.07 -1.42
CA GLY A 4 -14.75 -20.27 -0.57
C GLY A 4 -13.54 -19.48 -1.04
N GLY A 5 -13.35 -19.32 -2.34
CA GLY A 5 -12.29 -18.54 -2.96
C GLY A 5 -12.47 -17.05 -2.71
N GLU A 6 -13.66 -16.51 -2.95
CA GLU A 6 -14.00 -15.10 -2.69
C GLU A 6 -13.77 -14.71 -1.22
N ARG A 7 -14.21 -15.57 -0.27
CA ARG A 7 -14.01 -15.33 1.16
C ARG A 7 -12.52 -15.27 1.54
N ARG A 8 -11.70 -16.18 0.98
CA ARG A 8 -10.26 -16.18 1.26
C ARG A 8 -9.58 -14.91 0.74
N ILE A 9 -9.90 -14.50 -0.50
CA ILE A 9 -9.37 -13.27 -1.09
C ILE A 9 -9.81 -12.07 -0.27
N LEU A 10 -11.08 -11.97 0.10
CA LEU A 10 -11.59 -10.89 0.94
C LEU A 10 -10.85 -10.79 2.28
N LEU A 11 -10.60 -11.89 2.97
CA LEU A 11 -9.87 -11.89 4.24
C LEU A 11 -8.42 -11.41 4.04
N LEU A 12 -7.76 -11.80 2.96
CA LEU A 12 -6.39 -11.34 2.65
C LEU A 12 -6.35 -9.85 2.32
N LEU A 13 -7.33 -9.34 1.56
CA LEU A 13 -7.42 -7.92 1.23
C LEU A 13 -7.79 -7.07 2.45
N ALA A 14 -8.71 -7.55 3.29
CA ALA A 14 -9.02 -6.92 4.57
C ALA A 14 -7.80 -6.89 5.49
N LEU A 15 -7.04 -7.98 5.58
CA LEU A 15 -5.79 -8.03 6.34
C LEU A 15 -4.76 -7.03 5.80
N ALA A 16 -4.62 -6.90 4.47
CA ALA A 16 -3.71 -5.94 3.82
C ALA A 16 -4.10 -4.48 4.08
N SER A 17 -5.39 -4.20 4.30
CA SER A 17 -5.87 -2.84 4.53
C SER A 17 -5.49 -2.28 5.91
N ILE A 18 -5.18 -3.13 6.90
CA ILE A 18 -4.79 -2.72 8.25
C ILE A 18 -3.45 -1.96 8.24
N PRO A 19 -2.32 -2.55 7.76
CA PRO A 19 -1.04 -1.84 7.69
C PRO A 19 -1.08 -0.61 6.78
N PHE A 20 -1.83 -0.69 5.67
CA PHE A 20 -2.08 0.48 4.82
C PHE A 20 -2.62 1.65 5.64
N ALA A 21 -3.71 1.43 6.36
CA ALA A 21 -4.39 2.49 7.09
C ALA A 21 -3.54 3.01 8.27
N TYR A 22 -2.78 2.13 8.94
CA TYR A 22 -1.82 2.51 9.98
C TYR A 22 -0.79 3.50 9.42
N VAL A 23 -0.05 3.13 8.38
CA VAL A 23 1.01 3.97 7.80
C VAL A 23 0.44 5.26 7.19
N ASN A 24 -0.73 5.17 6.53
CA ASN A 24 -1.37 6.36 5.94
C ASN A 24 -1.80 7.38 7.00
N THR A 25 -2.17 6.94 8.21
CA THR A 25 -2.62 7.79 9.31
C THR A 25 -1.46 8.32 10.14
N LEU A 26 -0.38 7.55 10.26
CA LEU A 26 0.73 7.76 11.18
C LEU A 26 1.30 9.19 11.17
N PHE A 27 1.74 9.68 10.01
CA PHE A 27 2.34 11.02 9.90
C PHE A 27 1.37 12.12 10.34
N THR A 28 0.11 12.05 9.93
CA THR A 28 -0.89 13.08 10.28
C THR A 28 -1.13 13.15 11.78
N GLN A 29 -1.01 12.03 12.49
CA GLN A 29 -1.24 11.95 13.93
C GLN A 29 0.00 12.33 14.76
N THR A 30 1.21 12.18 14.20
CA THR A 30 2.46 12.36 14.94
C THR A 30 3.24 13.62 14.55
N VAL A 31 2.82 14.31 13.49
CA VAL A 31 3.57 15.46 12.96
C VAL A 31 3.72 16.60 13.94
N SER A 32 2.75 16.86 14.83
CA SER A 32 2.83 17.87 15.87
C SER A 32 3.89 17.53 16.91
N PHE A 33 3.90 16.28 17.41
CA PHE A 33 4.93 15.82 18.36
C PHE A 33 6.34 15.94 17.79
N ALA A 34 6.50 15.59 16.50
CA ALA A 34 7.79 15.72 15.83
C ALA A 34 8.18 17.19 15.60
N ALA A 35 7.22 18.04 15.27
CA ALA A 35 7.47 19.48 15.10
C ALA A 35 7.90 20.16 16.40
N ASP A 36 7.24 19.82 17.52
CA ASP A 36 7.59 20.31 18.85
C ASP A 36 9.02 19.86 19.23
N ASP A 37 9.35 18.57 19.02
CA ASP A 37 10.68 17.99 19.30
C ASP A 37 11.81 18.67 18.48
N PHE A 38 11.50 19.08 17.24
CA PHE A 38 12.44 19.78 16.34
C PHE A 38 12.34 21.31 16.39
N GLY A 39 11.51 21.90 17.25
CA GLY A 39 11.30 23.33 17.37
C GLY A 39 10.74 24.00 16.12
N ARG A 40 9.79 23.33 15.44
CA ARG A 40 9.15 23.80 14.21
C ARG A 40 7.83 24.52 14.47
N SER A 41 7.51 25.46 13.61
CA SER A 41 6.27 26.24 13.68
C SER A 41 5.08 25.50 13.04
N ASP A 42 3.85 25.96 13.33
CA ASP A 42 2.62 25.46 12.68
C ASP A 42 2.65 25.62 11.16
N SER A 43 3.32 26.66 10.64
CA SER A 43 3.50 26.83 9.20
C SER A 43 4.39 25.74 8.60
N ASP A 44 5.43 25.30 9.31
CA ASP A 44 6.29 24.19 8.89
C ASP A 44 5.53 22.87 8.88
N ILE A 45 4.64 22.64 9.87
CA ILE A 45 3.73 21.50 9.92
C ILE A 45 2.83 21.48 8.66
N GLY A 46 2.22 22.62 8.34
CA GLY A 46 1.36 22.78 7.17
C GLY A 46 2.10 22.51 5.87
N PHE A 47 3.32 23.02 5.74
CA PHE A 47 4.17 22.83 4.56
C PHE A 47 4.63 21.36 4.43
N GLY A 48 5.09 20.76 5.52
CA GLY A 48 5.45 19.34 5.54
C GLY A 48 4.28 18.43 5.17
N ALA A 49 3.10 18.71 5.71
CA ALA A 49 1.88 17.96 5.36
C ALA A 49 1.50 18.12 3.88
N ALA A 50 1.72 19.29 3.29
CA ALA A 50 1.52 19.53 1.87
C ALA A 50 2.48 18.68 1.03
N ILE A 51 3.78 18.66 1.35
CA ILE A 51 4.78 17.85 0.66
C ILE A 51 4.39 16.37 0.70
N VAL A 52 4.04 15.83 1.86
CA VAL A 52 3.63 14.43 2.01
C VAL A 52 2.38 14.12 1.20
N ARG A 53 1.43 15.07 1.09
CA ARG A 53 0.24 14.92 0.24
C ARG A 53 0.58 14.91 -1.26
N TRP A 54 1.52 15.73 -1.70
CA TRP A 54 1.97 15.74 -3.09
C TRP A 54 2.56 14.39 -3.53
N GLY A 55 3.10 13.61 -2.59
CA GLY A 55 3.53 12.24 -2.85
C GLY A 55 2.44 11.35 -3.47
N VAL A 56 1.15 11.68 -3.31
CA VAL A 56 0.04 10.93 -3.95
C VAL A 56 0.14 10.89 -5.48
N LEU A 57 0.81 11.85 -6.10
CA LEU A 57 1.01 11.89 -7.56
C LEU A 57 1.82 10.72 -8.10
N ILE A 58 2.55 10.02 -7.25
CA ILE A 58 3.30 8.79 -7.62
C ILE A 58 2.35 7.58 -7.75
N VAL A 59 1.17 7.63 -7.13
CA VAL A 59 0.25 6.48 -7.08
C VAL A 59 -0.29 6.08 -8.47
N PRO A 60 -0.79 7.00 -9.32
CA PRO A 60 -1.29 6.63 -10.64
C PRO A 60 -0.24 5.97 -11.55
N PRO A 61 1.01 6.48 -11.68
CA PRO A 61 2.06 5.79 -12.43
C PRO A 61 2.32 4.37 -11.93
N ILE A 62 2.36 4.14 -10.61
CA ILE A 62 2.56 2.81 -10.04
C ILE A 62 1.34 1.91 -10.29
N ALA A 63 0.13 2.46 -10.24
CA ALA A 63 -1.08 1.71 -10.58
C ALA A 63 -1.08 1.28 -12.06
N LEU A 64 -0.65 2.15 -12.98
CA LEU A 64 -0.46 1.79 -14.40
C LEU A 64 0.64 0.74 -14.59
N LEU A 65 1.70 0.79 -13.78
CA LEU A 65 2.74 -0.24 -13.80
C LEU A 65 2.18 -1.60 -13.38
N ALA A 66 1.21 -1.65 -12.46
CA ALA A 66 0.56 -2.89 -12.04
C ALA A 66 -0.16 -3.61 -13.19
N ASP A 67 -0.62 -2.87 -14.21
CA ASP A 67 -1.21 -3.48 -15.41
C ASP A 67 -0.18 -4.22 -16.27
N ARG A 68 1.11 -3.90 -16.13
CA ARG A 68 2.20 -4.52 -16.89
C ARG A 68 2.91 -5.62 -16.11
N VAL A 69 3.17 -5.40 -14.81
CA VAL A 69 3.98 -6.31 -13.97
C VAL A 69 3.14 -7.23 -13.08
N GLY A 70 1.83 -6.99 -13.00
CA GLY A 70 0.88 -7.76 -12.19
C GLY A 70 0.46 -7.04 -10.91
N ARG A 71 -0.82 -7.20 -10.57
CA ARG A 71 -1.42 -6.58 -9.37
C ARG A 71 -0.81 -7.13 -8.10
N ARG A 72 -0.59 -8.45 -8.06
CA ARG A 72 0.05 -9.12 -6.94
C ARG A 72 1.46 -8.59 -6.67
N THR A 73 2.26 -8.43 -7.71
CA THR A 73 3.65 -7.97 -7.60
C THR A 73 3.72 -6.59 -6.97
N VAL A 74 2.89 -5.64 -7.45
CA VAL A 74 2.85 -4.27 -6.94
C VAL A 74 2.30 -4.22 -5.52
N LEU A 75 1.23 -4.99 -5.22
CA LEU A 75 0.69 -5.12 -3.87
C LEU A 75 1.76 -5.59 -2.87
N LEU A 76 2.50 -6.64 -3.21
CA LEU A 76 3.53 -7.21 -2.33
C LEU A 76 4.72 -6.26 -2.16
N ALA A 77 5.20 -5.65 -3.24
CA ALA A 77 6.28 -4.66 -3.17
C ALA A 77 5.90 -3.50 -2.24
N ALA A 78 4.68 -2.95 -2.39
CA ALA A 78 4.19 -1.89 -1.52
C ALA A 78 3.98 -2.36 -0.08
N ALA A 79 3.47 -3.58 0.15
CA ALA A 79 3.24 -4.15 1.48
C ALA A 79 4.55 -4.37 2.27
N TRP A 80 5.65 -4.69 1.60
CA TRP A 80 6.97 -4.77 2.21
C TRP A 80 7.61 -3.39 2.39
N ALA A 81 7.59 -2.55 1.34
CA ALA A 81 8.31 -1.28 1.35
C ALA A 81 7.66 -0.22 2.26
N SER A 82 6.33 -0.13 2.30
CA SER A 82 5.62 0.93 3.02
C SER A 82 5.90 0.93 4.53
N PRO A 83 5.78 -0.19 5.29
CA PRO A 83 6.09 -0.20 6.71
C PRO A 83 7.57 0.05 7.02
N VAL A 84 8.47 -0.46 6.17
CA VAL A 84 9.92 -0.26 6.34
C VAL A 84 10.29 1.20 6.13
N LEU A 85 9.79 1.83 5.06
CA LEU A 85 10.04 3.25 4.78
C LEU A 85 9.36 4.16 5.81
N ALA A 86 8.19 3.78 6.34
CA ALA A 86 7.60 4.49 7.45
C ALA A 86 8.53 4.44 8.68
N ALA A 87 9.07 3.27 9.01
CA ALA A 87 9.99 3.10 10.14
C ALA A 87 11.29 3.91 10.00
N VAL A 88 11.75 4.21 8.78
CA VAL A 88 12.88 5.12 8.54
C VAL A 88 12.63 6.51 9.14
N GLY A 89 11.35 6.92 9.25
CA GLY A 89 10.97 8.15 9.95
C GLY A 89 11.38 8.18 11.44
N ALA A 90 11.51 7.03 12.10
CA ALA A 90 12.00 6.96 13.47
C ALA A 90 13.47 7.39 13.61
N LEU A 91 14.26 7.26 12.54
CA LEU A 91 15.68 7.62 12.50
C LEU A 91 15.90 9.09 12.07
N ALA A 92 14.83 9.87 11.94
CA ALA A 92 14.91 11.25 11.45
C ALA A 92 15.81 12.12 12.36
N PRO A 93 16.92 12.67 11.81
CA PRO A 93 17.78 13.60 12.55
C PRO A 93 17.18 15.01 12.59
N ASN A 94 16.25 15.32 11.71
CA ASN A 94 15.56 16.59 11.58
C ASN A 94 14.17 16.41 10.97
N TYR A 95 13.38 17.48 11.00
CA TYR A 95 12.02 17.49 10.49
C TYR A 95 11.93 17.22 8.98
N GLU A 96 12.84 17.78 8.20
CA GLU A 96 12.88 17.63 6.75
C GLU A 96 13.09 16.18 6.33
N TRP A 97 13.95 15.46 7.05
CA TRP A 97 14.16 14.02 6.84
C TRP A 97 12.88 13.22 7.11
N LEU A 98 12.19 13.55 8.22
CA LEU A 98 10.92 12.92 8.54
C LEU A 98 9.92 13.14 7.39
N VAL A 99 9.72 14.38 6.96
CA VAL A 99 8.82 14.74 5.87
C VAL A 99 9.19 13.99 4.58
N ALA A 100 10.48 13.95 4.22
CA ALA A 100 10.95 13.26 3.02
C ALA A 100 10.69 11.75 3.07
N SER A 101 10.96 11.10 4.21
CA SER A 101 10.71 9.67 4.39
C SER A 101 9.21 9.35 4.27
N GLN A 102 8.35 10.19 4.85
CA GLN A 102 6.90 9.98 4.80
C GLN A 102 6.30 10.37 3.44
N ALA A 103 6.90 11.29 2.70
CA ALA A 103 6.52 11.60 1.32
C ALA A 103 6.71 10.42 0.36
N ILE A 104 7.50 9.41 0.75
CA ILE A 104 7.68 8.16 0.01
C ILE A 104 6.87 7.03 0.62
N ALA A 105 6.89 6.87 1.94
CA ALA A 105 6.21 5.77 2.64
C ALA A 105 4.69 5.81 2.46
N ARG A 106 4.08 6.98 2.61
CA ARG A 106 2.63 7.15 2.55
C ARG A 106 2.03 6.88 1.17
N PRO A 107 2.58 7.36 0.05
CA PRO A 107 2.10 6.97 -1.28
C PRO A 107 2.17 5.48 -1.54
N LEU A 108 3.20 4.78 -1.06
CA LEU A 108 3.28 3.32 -1.18
C LEU A 108 2.17 2.63 -0.37
N ALA A 109 1.84 3.15 0.81
CA ALA A 109 0.66 2.68 1.53
C ALA A 109 -0.63 2.89 0.71
N LEU A 110 -0.79 4.04 0.05
CA LEU A 110 -1.93 4.30 -0.84
C LEU A 110 -1.97 3.34 -2.05
N VAL A 111 -0.82 2.95 -2.59
CA VAL A 111 -0.74 1.91 -3.64
C VAL A 111 -1.33 0.59 -3.16
N ILE A 112 -1.10 0.19 -1.90
CA ILE A 112 -1.73 -1.01 -1.32
C ILE A 112 -3.26 -0.88 -1.41
N ASN A 113 -3.82 0.25 -1.01
CA ASN A 113 -5.26 0.50 -1.06
C ASN A 113 -5.81 0.41 -2.50
N VAL A 114 -5.13 1.04 -3.46
CA VAL A 114 -5.52 0.98 -4.87
C VAL A 114 -5.50 -0.47 -5.37
N MET A 115 -4.45 -1.23 -5.06
CA MET A 115 -4.38 -2.65 -5.44
C MET A 115 -5.47 -3.50 -4.78
N ILE A 116 -5.81 -3.23 -3.51
CA ILE A 116 -6.93 -3.88 -2.83
C ILE A 116 -8.23 -3.64 -3.60
N LEU A 117 -8.52 -2.38 -3.97
CA LEU A 117 -9.74 -2.03 -4.70
C LEU A 117 -9.77 -2.68 -6.10
N VAL A 118 -8.65 -2.68 -6.82
CA VAL A 118 -8.54 -3.31 -8.14
C VAL A 118 -8.78 -4.82 -8.04
N ILE A 119 -8.05 -5.51 -7.15
CA ILE A 119 -8.20 -6.97 -6.98
C ILE A 119 -9.63 -7.32 -6.54
N LEU A 120 -10.21 -6.54 -5.63
CA LEU A 120 -11.56 -6.75 -5.15
C LEU A 120 -12.59 -6.61 -6.29
N THR A 121 -12.43 -5.61 -7.15
CA THR A 121 -13.33 -5.40 -8.30
C THR A 121 -13.16 -6.46 -9.38
N GLU A 122 -11.98 -7.06 -9.53
CA GLU A 122 -11.69 -8.11 -10.51
C GLU A 122 -12.14 -9.51 -10.04
N GLU A 123 -12.03 -9.80 -8.73
CA GLU A 123 -12.23 -11.14 -8.17
C GLU A 123 -13.61 -11.33 -7.50
N MET A 124 -14.29 -10.23 -7.09
CA MET A 124 -15.60 -10.31 -6.45
C MET A 124 -16.74 -10.18 -7.45
N SER A 125 -17.79 -10.99 -7.24
CA SER A 125 -19.04 -10.87 -7.98
C SER A 125 -19.69 -9.51 -7.72
N SER A 126 -20.48 -9.00 -8.66
CA SER A 126 -21.19 -7.70 -8.52
C SER A 126 -22.06 -7.65 -7.28
N GLU A 127 -22.66 -8.78 -6.90
CA GLU A 127 -23.56 -8.92 -5.74
C GLU A 127 -22.79 -8.81 -4.39
N SER A 128 -21.57 -9.38 -4.31
CA SER A 128 -20.76 -9.41 -3.09
C SER A 128 -19.85 -8.18 -2.92
N ARG A 129 -19.61 -7.43 -3.99
CA ARG A 129 -18.62 -6.34 -4.06
C ARG A 129 -18.86 -5.25 -3.01
N ALA A 130 -20.09 -4.74 -2.90
CA ALA A 130 -20.42 -3.68 -1.95
C ALA A 130 -20.19 -4.13 -0.50
N ARG A 131 -20.56 -5.35 -0.16
CA ARG A 131 -20.34 -5.94 1.17
C ARG A 131 -18.86 -6.13 1.44
N SER A 132 -18.09 -6.57 0.44
CA SER A 132 -16.64 -6.78 0.54
C SER A 132 -15.90 -5.47 0.77
N LEU A 133 -16.30 -4.38 0.12
CA LEU A 133 -15.80 -3.03 0.37
C LEU A 133 -16.04 -2.59 1.81
N GLY A 134 -17.24 -2.89 2.36
CA GLY A 134 -17.55 -2.61 3.76
C GLY A 134 -16.60 -3.32 4.74
N TYR A 135 -16.29 -4.60 4.51
CA TYR A 135 -15.32 -5.33 5.35
C TYR A 135 -13.90 -4.78 5.25
N VAL A 136 -13.46 -4.40 4.06
CA VAL A 136 -12.16 -3.74 3.87
C VAL A 136 -12.12 -2.38 4.58
N ALA A 137 -13.20 -1.60 4.52
CA ALA A 137 -13.31 -0.32 5.24
C ALA A 137 -13.24 -0.50 6.76
N ILE A 138 -13.94 -1.50 7.31
CA ILE A 138 -13.87 -1.84 8.76
C ILE A 138 -12.43 -2.21 9.13
N ALA A 139 -11.76 -3.07 8.36
CA ALA A 139 -10.39 -3.45 8.61
C ALA A 139 -9.41 -2.26 8.53
N SER A 140 -9.62 -1.36 7.55
CA SER A 140 -8.85 -0.10 7.47
C SER A 140 -9.04 0.76 8.72
N SER A 141 -10.27 0.85 9.24
CA SER A 141 -10.55 1.60 10.48
C SER A 141 -9.81 1.02 11.70
N VAL A 142 -9.62 -0.31 11.75
CA VAL A 142 -8.79 -0.95 12.78
C VAL A 142 -7.33 -0.49 12.67
N GLY A 143 -6.78 -0.42 11.46
CA GLY A 143 -5.41 0.06 11.24
C GLY A 143 -5.21 1.54 11.61
N ALA A 144 -6.13 2.40 11.18
CA ALA A 144 -6.13 3.81 11.55
C ALA A 144 -6.32 3.99 13.07
N GLY A 145 -7.25 3.25 13.65
CA GLY A 145 -7.49 3.23 15.11
C GLY A 145 -6.27 2.76 15.91
N ALA A 146 -5.51 1.79 15.40
CA ALA A 146 -4.27 1.35 16.03
C ALA A 146 -3.21 2.45 16.06
N ALA A 147 -3.09 3.26 14.97
CA ALA A 147 -2.18 4.41 14.96
C ALA A 147 -2.59 5.48 16.00
N VAL A 148 -3.89 5.75 16.13
CA VAL A 148 -4.41 6.71 17.12
C VAL A 148 -4.29 6.15 18.54
N ALA A 149 -4.60 4.87 18.76
CA ALA A 149 -4.47 4.23 20.07
C ALA A 149 -3.02 4.16 20.59
N ALA A 150 -2.05 4.23 19.69
CA ALA A 150 -0.63 4.29 20.06
C ALA A 150 -0.15 5.71 20.45
N LEU A 151 -0.91 6.77 20.20
CA LEU A 151 -0.51 8.16 20.50
C LEU A 151 -0.09 8.40 21.94
N PRO A 152 -0.73 7.81 22.97
CA PRO A 152 -0.25 7.98 24.35
C PRO A 152 1.21 7.58 24.55
N LEU A 153 1.77 6.74 23.68
CA LEU A 153 3.20 6.40 23.73
C LEU A 153 4.07 7.59 23.32
N ALA A 154 3.57 8.48 22.46
CA ALA A 154 4.31 9.68 22.04
C ALA A 154 4.46 10.71 23.17
N ASP A 155 3.54 10.71 24.14
CA ASP A 155 3.53 11.61 25.29
C ASP A 155 4.42 11.12 26.46
N THR A 156 5.01 9.92 26.37
CA THR A 156 5.74 9.32 27.49
C THR A 156 7.11 9.96 27.73
N ALA A 157 7.75 10.49 26.70
CA ALA A 157 9.07 11.16 26.78
C ALA A 157 9.34 11.95 25.50
N ASP A 158 10.31 12.86 25.57
CA ASP A 158 10.81 13.60 24.40
C ASP A 158 11.28 12.62 23.31
N GLY A 159 10.84 12.84 22.09
CA GLY A 159 11.16 11.98 20.95
C GLY A 159 10.45 10.60 20.94
N ALA A 160 9.58 10.28 21.91
CA ALA A 160 8.89 8.99 21.97
C ALA A 160 7.93 8.74 20.78
N TRP A 161 7.54 9.79 20.05
CA TRP A 161 6.79 9.68 18.80
C TRP A 161 7.48 8.76 17.77
N ARG A 162 8.81 8.62 17.83
CA ARG A 162 9.60 7.72 16.99
C ARG A 162 9.19 6.25 17.15
N LEU A 163 8.73 5.87 18.35
CA LEU A 163 8.26 4.49 18.61
C LEU A 163 7.07 4.10 17.72
N LEU A 164 6.19 5.06 17.39
CA LEU A 164 5.05 4.80 16.54
C LEU A 164 5.49 4.43 15.11
N TYR A 165 6.57 5.02 14.64
CA TYR A 165 7.18 4.68 13.35
C TYR A 165 7.84 3.29 13.39
N VAL A 166 8.54 2.96 14.48
CA VAL A 166 9.11 1.61 14.68
C VAL A 166 8.00 0.56 14.73
N LEU A 167 6.86 0.86 15.36
CA LEU A 167 5.70 -0.03 15.41
C LEU A 167 5.13 -0.38 14.02
N SER A 168 5.41 0.43 12.98
CA SER A 168 5.03 0.06 11.62
C SER A 168 5.65 -1.27 11.16
N LEU A 169 6.82 -1.65 11.69
CA LEU A 169 7.47 -2.94 11.39
C LEU A 169 6.68 -4.14 11.92
N ALA A 170 5.82 -3.95 12.94
CA ALA A 170 4.94 -4.99 13.44
C ALA A 170 3.94 -5.49 12.38
N TRP A 171 3.76 -4.75 11.29
CA TRP A 171 2.90 -5.14 10.17
C TRP A 171 3.61 -6.00 9.11
N LEU A 172 4.93 -6.19 9.16
CA LEU A 172 5.68 -7.04 8.22
C LEU A 172 5.18 -8.49 8.14
N PRO A 173 4.72 -9.14 9.25
CA PRO A 173 4.10 -10.45 9.17
C PRO A 173 2.90 -10.50 8.22
N VAL A 174 2.14 -9.41 8.09
CA VAL A 174 1.03 -9.32 7.13
C VAL A 174 1.55 -9.41 5.70
N ALA A 175 2.63 -8.69 5.35
CA ALA A 175 3.25 -8.78 4.03
C ALA A 175 3.70 -10.22 3.71
N PHE A 176 4.25 -10.94 4.70
CA PHE A 176 4.61 -12.34 4.56
C PHE A 176 3.41 -13.27 4.33
N VAL A 177 2.31 -13.06 5.06
CA VAL A 177 1.06 -13.80 4.84
C VAL A 177 0.51 -13.54 3.44
N LEU A 178 0.52 -12.29 2.98
CA LEU A 178 0.08 -11.92 1.64
C LEU A 178 0.97 -12.60 0.57
N GLN A 179 2.28 -12.57 0.75
CA GLN A 179 3.23 -13.18 -0.19
C GLN A 179 2.96 -14.69 -0.39
N LYS A 180 2.61 -15.41 0.67
CA LYS A 180 2.32 -16.84 0.62
C LYS A 180 0.94 -17.16 0.05
N ASN A 181 -0.04 -16.28 0.23
CA ASN A 181 -1.45 -16.62 0.02
C ASN A 181 -2.12 -15.87 -1.12
N VAL A 182 -1.66 -14.67 -1.50
CA VAL A 182 -2.22 -13.90 -2.61
C VAL A 182 -1.69 -14.47 -3.93
N ARG A 183 -2.61 -14.75 -4.86
CA ARG A 183 -2.29 -15.16 -6.22
C ARG A 183 -2.53 -13.98 -7.17
N GLU A 184 -1.96 -14.06 -8.38
CA GLU A 184 -2.25 -13.06 -9.40
C GLU A 184 -3.70 -13.15 -9.86
N THR A 185 -4.29 -12.01 -10.26
CA THR A 185 -5.69 -11.97 -10.67
C THR A 185 -5.92 -12.77 -11.96
N ALA A 186 -7.06 -13.45 -12.06
CA ALA A 186 -7.42 -14.24 -13.21
C ALA A 186 -7.51 -13.39 -14.49
N ARG A 187 -7.90 -12.13 -14.36
CA ARG A 187 -7.96 -11.17 -15.48
C ARG A 187 -6.58 -10.86 -16.04
N PHE A 188 -5.58 -10.62 -15.18
CA PHE A 188 -4.21 -10.33 -15.59
C PHE A 188 -3.60 -11.53 -16.34
N VAL A 189 -3.73 -12.74 -15.78
CA VAL A 189 -3.23 -13.97 -16.41
C VAL A 189 -3.86 -14.17 -17.78
N ARG A 190 -5.17 -13.95 -17.94
CA ARG A 190 -5.88 -14.08 -19.22
C ARG A 190 -5.34 -13.11 -20.27
N VAL A 191 -5.12 -11.85 -19.91
CA VAL A 191 -4.60 -10.82 -20.83
C VAL A 191 -3.19 -11.16 -21.30
N GLN A 192 -2.32 -11.60 -20.40
CA GLN A 192 -0.96 -12.04 -20.76
C GLN A 192 -0.99 -13.25 -21.71
N THR A 193 -1.80 -14.26 -21.42
CA THR A 193 -1.92 -15.45 -22.27
C THR A 193 -2.34 -15.06 -23.70
N ILE A 194 -3.32 -14.17 -23.86
CA ILE A 194 -3.77 -13.69 -25.18
C ILE A 194 -2.63 -12.93 -25.89
N ALA A 195 -1.90 -12.07 -25.18
CA ALA A 195 -0.79 -11.31 -25.75
C ALA A 195 0.35 -12.22 -26.20
N ASP A 196 0.68 -13.27 -25.45
CA ASP A 196 1.72 -14.24 -25.79
C ASP A 196 1.32 -15.10 -26.99
N VAL A 197 0.05 -15.54 -27.09
CA VAL A 197 -0.47 -16.24 -28.26
C VAL A 197 -0.40 -15.37 -29.51
N ALA A 198 -0.78 -14.10 -29.39
CA ALA A 198 -0.70 -13.15 -30.51
C ALA A 198 0.75 -12.89 -30.96
N ARG A 199 1.70 -12.77 -30.03
CA ARG A 199 3.14 -12.63 -30.35
C ARG A 199 3.69 -13.86 -31.07
N THR A 200 3.36 -15.04 -30.58
CA THR A 200 3.80 -16.31 -31.18
C THR A 200 3.24 -16.49 -32.61
N ALA A 201 1.98 -16.16 -32.82
CA ALA A 201 1.35 -16.19 -34.16
C ALA A 201 2.01 -15.18 -35.12
N LYS A 202 2.37 -13.98 -34.65
CA LYS A 202 3.08 -12.97 -35.45
C LYS A 202 4.49 -13.41 -35.82
N MET A 203 5.24 -14.02 -34.90
CA MET A 203 6.58 -14.54 -35.15
C MET A 203 6.54 -15.75 -36.14
N SER A 204 5.54 -16.61 -36.03
CA SER A 204 5.34 -17.72 -36.98
C SER A 204 5.09 -17.19 -38.40
N ARG A 205 4.22 -16.19 -38.56
CA ARG A 205 3.95 -15.59 -39.89
C ARG A 205 5.19 -14.93 -40.50
N SER A 206 6.02 -14.22 -39.69
CA SER A 206 7.22 -13.58 -40.21
C SER A 206 8.27 -14.59 -40.71
N ARG A 207 8.38 -15.75 -40.08
CA ARG A 207 9.30 -16.83 -40.54
C ARG A 207 8.89 -17.42 -41.86
N PHE A 208 7.59 -17.58 -42.16
CA PHE A 208 7.10 -18.06 -43.45
C PHE A 208 7.29 -17.07 -44.60
N THR A 209 7.28 -15.72 -44.29
CA THR A 209 7.49 -14.68 -45.31
C THR A 209 8.95 -14.46 -45.67
N THR A 210 9.90 -14.94 -44.87
CA THR A 210 11.35 -14.78 -45.12
C THR A 210 11.97 -15.97 -45.87
N GLN A 211 11.18 -17.02 -46.14
CA GLN A 211 11.62 -18.24 -46.88
C GLN A 211 11.12 -18.32 -48.34
N ILE A 212 10.50 -17.25 -48.85
CA ILE A 212 10.13 -17.04 -50.24
C ILE A 212 10.98 -15.93 -50.82
#